data_199b0ec1fa923d94cc7d7b3deed2e36b
#
_entry.id   199b0ec1fa923d94cc7d7b3deed2e36b
#
_cell.length_a   1.000
_cell.length_b   1.000
_cell.length_c   1.000
_cell.angle_alpha   90.00
_cell.angle_beta   90.00
_cell.angle_gamma   90.00
#
_symmetry.space_group_name_H-M   'P 1'
#
loop_
_entity.id
_entity.type
_entity.pdbx_description
1 polymer ?
#
loop_
_entity_poly.entity_id
_entity_poly.type
_entity_poly.pdbx_seq_one_letter_code
_entity_poly.pdbx_strand_id
1 'polypeptide(L)'
;ESAILVQNGGNATISNAEVSKTGGDSSNTENSEFYGVNSGILVTENSTATIKNATISTNAKGSNAVFSTGTDSKIYISDSTITTTGSGSARGLDATYGGYIEADNVTIKTQGGSCASLATDRGEGTVIARNSKLETNGSGSPVIYSTGDISIENTEGTANGSQMVVIEGKNTATVTNSTLTASGTGNRGDTDQAGIMIY
;
A
#
# COMPACT_ATOMS: atom_id res chain seq x y z
N GLU A 1 -17.22 -1.69 -4.90
CA GLU A 1 -17.42 -1.51 -3.44
C GLU A 1 -16.30 -2.21 -2.67
N SER A 2 -15.83 -1.61 -1.59
CA SER A 2 -14.85 -2.19 -0.68
C SER A 2 -15.50 -3.28 0.19
N ALA A 3 -14.70 -4.23 0.71
CA ALA A 3 -15.26 -5.25 1.62
C ALA A 3 -15.63 -4.63 2.97
N ILE A 4 -14.81 -3.67 3.45
CA ILE A 4 -15.10 -2.86 4.63
C ILE A 4 -14.93 -1.39 4.24
N LEU A 5 -15.92 -0.57 4.58
CA LEU A 5 -15.88 0.88 4.42
C LEU A 5 -16.12 1.54 5.77
N VAL A 6 -15.22 2.43 6.18
CA VAL A 6 -15.32 3.25 7.39
C VAL A 6 -15.33 4.72 6.97
N GLN A 7 -16.43 5.41 7.19
CA GLN A 7 -16.65 6.78 6.73
C GLN A 7 -17.50 7.61 7.71
N ASN A 8 -17.69 8.89 7.41
CA ASN A 8 -18.52 9.82 8.20
C ASN A 8 -18.07 9.98 9.66
N GLY A 9 -16.75 10.07 9.90
CA GLY A 9 -16.20 10.17 11.24
C GLY A 9 -16.31 8.89 12.07
N GLY A 10 -16.58 7.76 11.41
CA GLY A 10 -16.73 6.47 12.07
C GLY A 10 -15.44 5.91 12.65
N ASN A 11 -15.57 5.08 13.69
CA ASN A 11 -14.45 4.34 14.27
C ASN A 11 -14.75 2.85 14.19
N ALA A 12 -13.80 2.08 13.63
CA ALA A 12 -13.90 0.63 13.51
C ALA A 12 -12.73 -0.07 14.21
N THR A 13 -13.02 -1.17 14.89
CA THR A 13 -12.01 -2.11 15.39
C THR A 13 -12.20 -3.44 14.69
N ILE A 14 -11.16 -3.92 14.01
CA ILE A 14 -11.15 -5.18 13.26
C ILE A 14 -10.06 -6.05 13.87
N SER A 15 -10.44 -7.11 14.55
CA SER A 15 -9.45 -7.96 15.22
C SER A 15 -9.76 -9.46 15.04
N ASN A 16 -8.69 -10.27 14.93
CA ASN A 16 -8.78 -11.71 14.72
C ASN A 16 -9.70 -12.08 13.55
N ALA A 17 -9.55 -11.36 12.43
CA ALA A 17 -10.48 -11.38 11.32
C ALA A 17 -9.81 -11.81 10.01
N GLU A 18 -10.58 -12.44 9.15
CA GLU A 18 -10.23 -12.64 7.74
C GLU A 18 -11.08 -11.70 6.88
N VAL A 19 -10.43 -10.88 6.06
CA VAL A 19 -11.08 -9.95 5.14
C VAL A 19 -10.65 -10.29 3.71
N SER A 20 -11.57 -10.82 2.93
CA SER A 20 -11.32 -11.19 1.55
C SER A 20 -12.18 -10.36 0.61
N LYS A 21 -11.54 -9.63 -0.30
CA LYS A 21 -12.22 -8.88 -1.35
C LYS A 21 -11.96 -9.52 -2.70
N THR A 22 -13.00 -10.09 -3.29
CA THR A 22 -12.92 -10.76 -4.59
C THR A 22 -13.74 -10.04 -5.64
N GLY A 23 -13.17 -9.91 -6.83
CA GLY A 23 -13.83 -9.26 -7.96
C GLY A 23 -14.14 -7.78 -7.72
N GLY A 24 -15.16 -7.30 -8.39
CA GLY A 24 -15.60 -5.90 -8.37
C GLY A 24 -15.16 -5.13 -9.60
N ASP A 25 -15.78 -3.97 -9.80
CA ASP A 25 -15.51 -3.08 -10.93
C ASP A 25 -14.45 -2.06 -10.55
N SER A 26 -13.31 -2.13 -11.21
CA SER A 26 -12.21 -1.16 -11.16
C SER A 26 -11.91 -0.60 -12.55
N SER A 27 -12.90 -0.56 -13.45
CA SER A 27 -12.78 0.04 -14.79
C SER A 27 -12.47 1.54 -14.72
N ASN A 28 -12.97 2.23 -13.69
CA ASN A 28 -12.55 3.58 -13.38
C ASN A 28 -11.28 3.52 -12.51
N THR A 29 -10.13 3.63 -13.15
CA THR A 29 -8.82 3.56 -12.48
C THR A 29 -8.61 4.70 -11.49
N GLU A 30 -9.13 5.89 -11.76
CA GLU A 30 -9.05 7.02 -10.83
C GLU A 30 -9.77 6.72 -9.51
N ASN A 31 -10.95 6.13 -9.56
CA ASN A 31 -11.69 5.77 -8.36
C ASN A 31 -10.97 4.71 -7.52
N SER A 32 -10.38 3.70 -8.13
CA SER A 32 -9.67 2.66 -7.39
C SER A 32 -8.29 3.12 -6.91
N GLU A 33 -7.57 3.88 -7.73
CA GLU A 33 -6.19 4.26 -7.48
C GLU A 33 -6.08 5.45 -6.51
N PHE A 34 -6.99 6.43 -6.59
CA PHE A 34 -6.89 7.65 -5.79
C PHE A 34 -7.92 7.77 -4.68
N TYR A 35 -9.05 7.09 -4.80
CA TYR A 35 -10.12 7.11 -3.79
C TYR A 35 -10.34 5.75 -3.11
N GLY A 36 -9.54 4.75 -3.44
CA GLY A 36 -9.58 3.45 -2.81
C GLY A 36 -10.86 2.64 -3.04
N VAL A 37 -11.65 2.99 -4.04
CA VAL A 37 -12.86 2.23 -4.36
C VAL A 37 -12.46 0.79 -4.74
N ASN A 38 -13.20 -0.18 -4.24
CA ASN A 38 -12.95 -1.61 -4.43
C ASN A 38 -11.80 -2.18 -3.60
N SER A 39 -11.37 -1.51 -2.55
CA SER A 39 -10.35 -2.01 -1.62
C SER A 39 -10.86 -3.12 -0.69
N GLY A 40 -9.96 -3.85 -0.07
CA GLY A 40 -10.31 -4.73 1.04
C GLY A 40 -10.88 -3.93 2.21
N ILE A 41 -10.13 -2.95 2.70
CA ILE A 41 -10.56 -2.02 3.75
C ILE A 41 -10.30 -0.59 3.26
N LEU A 42 -11.34 0.25 3.25
CA LEU A 42 -11.28 1.66 2.91
C LEU A 42 -11.69 2.51 4.11
N VAL A 43 -10.85 3.47 4.48
CA VAL A 43 -11.12 4.47 5.52
C VAL A 43 -11.08 5.87 4.89
N THR A 44 -12.14 6.63 5.08
CA THR A 44 -12.31 7.96 4.49
C THR A 44 -13.13 8.88 5.39
N GLU A 45 -13.26 10.15 5.03
CA GLU A 45 -14.13 11.13 5.70
C GLU A 45 -13.88 11.22 7.22
N ASN A 46 -12.62 11.55 7.60
CA ASN A 46 -12.20 11.77 9.00
C ASN A 46 -12.45 10.56 9.92
N SER A 47 -12.35 9.36 9.38
CA SER A 47 -12.66 8.12 10.09
C SER A 47 -11.39 7.40 10.54
N THR A 48 -11.53 6.47 11.47
CA THR A 48 -10.38 5.70 11.97
C THR A 48 -10.69 4.20 11.98
N ALA A 49 -9.73 3.40 11.55
CA ALA A 49 -9.76 1.95 11.75
C ALA A 49 -8.55 1.49 12.55
N THR A 50 -8.77 0.63 13.55
CA THR A 50 -7.73 -0.12 14.24
C THR A 50 -7.86 -1.59 13.87
N ILE A 51 -6.81 -2.14 13.26
CA ILE A 51 -6.78 -3.50 12.71
C ILE A 51 -5.71 -4.30 13.44
N LYS A 52 -6.06 -5.47 13.97
CA LYS A 52 -5.11 -6.29 14.70
C LYS A 52 -5.33 -7.78 14.42
N ASN A 53 -4.23 -8.51 14.20
CA ASN A 53 -4.24 -9.96 13.97
C ASN A 53 -5.26 -10.35 12.88
N ALA A 54 -5.14 -9.69 11.73
CA ALA A 54 -6.04 -9.90 10.59
C ALA A 54 -5.29 -10.49 9.38
N THR A 55 -6.01 -11.28 8.59
CA THR A 55 -5.58 -11.71 7.27
C THR A 55 -6.42 -10.98 6.22
N ILE A 56 -5.78 -10.17 5.38
CA ILE A 56 -6.46 -9.35 4.39
C ILE A 56 -6.02 -9.76 2.99
N SER A 57 -6.95 -10.04 2.11
CA SER A 57 -6.65 -10.44 0.74
C SER A 57 -7.53 -9.73 -0.30
N THR A 58 -6.92 -9.38 -1.45
CA THR A 58 -7.64 -8.87 -2.61
C THR A 58 -7.15 -9.54 -3.89
N ASN A 59 -8.02 -9.69 -4.91
CA ASN A 59 -7.64 -10.34 -6.16
C ASN A 59 -8.03 -9.59 -7.45
N ALA A 60 -8.76 -8.49 -7.35
CA ALA A 60 -9.16 -7.75 -8.55
C ALA A 60 -8.10 -6.72 -8.98
N LYS A 61 -8.10 -6.37 -10.25
CA LYS A 61 -7.30 -5.25 -10.77
C LYS A 61 -7.64 -3.98 -10.01
N GLY A 62 -6.63 -3.20 -9.57
CA GLY A 62 -6.82 -1.95 -8.83
C GLY A 62 -7.41 -2.11 -7.43
N SER A 63 -7.55 -3.33 -6.92
CA SER A 63 -8.10 -3.59 -5.59
C SER A 63 -6.99 -3.53 -4.54
N ASN A 64 -6.80 -2.36 -3.94
CA ASN A 64 -5.87 -2.18 -2.82
C ASN A 64 -6.32 -3.01 -1.61
N ALA A 65 -5.39 -3.51 -0.82
CA ALA A 65 -5.78 -4.26 0.37
C ALA A 65 -6.27 -3.35 1.49
N VAL A 66 -5.49 -2.31 1.83
CA VAL A 66 -5.82 -1.34 2.89
C VAL A 66 -5.58 0.06 2.36
N PHE A 67 -6.59 0.90 2.44
CA PHE A 67 -6.58 2.23 1.83
C PHE A 67 -7.10 3.31 2.79
N SER A 68 -6.34 4.39 2.94
CA SER A 68 -6.75 5.57 3.70
C SER A 68 -6.77 6.79 2.78
N THR A 69 -7.87 7.51 2.70
CA THR A 69 -7.98 8.70 1.87
C THR A 69 -8.68 9.87 2.56
N GLY A 70 -8.13 11.04 2.34
CA GLY A 70 -8.64 12.29 2.92
C GLY A 70 -8.00 12.64 4.27
N THR A 71 -7.93 13.94 4.54
CA THR A 71 -7.39 14.48 5.79
C THR A 71 -8.09 13.86 7.00
N ASP A 72 -7.33 13.57 8.06
CA ASP A 72 -7.79 12.96 9.31
C ASP A 72 -8.38 11.54 9.18
N SER A 73 -8.30 10.92 8.00
CA SER A 73 -8.59 9.50 7.82
C SER A 73 -7.36 8.67 8.23
N LYS A 74 -7.52 7.75 9.20
CA LYS A 74 -6.39 7.07 9.85
C LYS A 74 -6.61 5.57 9.94
N ILE A 75 -5.53 4.82 9.69
CA ILE A 75 -5.49 3.37 9.90
C ILE A 75 -4.30 3.02 10.76
N TYR A 76 -4.54 2.27 11.82
CA TYR A 76 -3.53 1.63 12.64
C TYR A 76 -3.66 0.11 12.46
N ILE A 77 -2.62 -0.54 11.92
CA ILE A 77 -2.66 -1.98 11.65
C ILE A 77 -1.46 -2.68 12.28
N SER A 78 -1.71 -3.76 13.00
CA SER A 78 -0.64 -4.56 13.61
C SER A 78 -0.86 -6.07 13.48
N ASP A 79 0.22 -6.83 13.60
CA ASP A 79 0.24 -8.29 13.69
C ASP A 79 -0.56 -8.96 12.56
N SER A 80 -0.49 -8.43 11.34
CA SER A 80 -1.42 -8.78 10.27
C SER A 80 -0.70 -9.22 9.00
N THR A 81 -1.39 -10.03 8.19
CA THR A 81 -0.90 -10.50 6.88
C THR A 81 -1.77 -9.94 5.76
N ILE A 82 -1.12 -9.40 4.73
CA ILE A 82 -1.77 -8.74 3.60
C ILE A 82 -1.29 -9.39 2.30
N THR A 83 -2.20 -9.77 1.44
CA THR A 83 -1.88 -10.32 0.12
C THR A 83 -2.75 -9.69 -0.96
N THR A 84 -2.13 -9.18 -2.03
CA THR A 84 -2.84 -8.77 -3.23
C THR A 84 -2.39 -9.60 -4.43
N THR A 85 -3.33 -10.10 -5.22
CA THR A 85 -3.03 -10.87 -6.43
C THR A 85 -3.50 -10.17 -7.70
N GLY A 86 -4.23 -9.06 -7.57
CA GLY A 86 -4.59 -8.18 -8.68
C GLY A 86 -3.40 -7.40 -9.23
N SER A 87 -3.55 -6.82 -10.40
CA SER A 87 -2.57 -5.93 -11.05
C SER A 87 -3.09 -4.49 -11.12
N GLY A 88 -2.26 -3.57 -11.62
CA GLY A 88 -2.67 -2.19 -11.87
C GLY A 88 -3.12 -1.49 -10.59
N SER A 89 -2.16 -1.15 -9.75
CA SER A 89 -2.35 -0.44 -8.48
C SER A 89 -3.14 -1.23 -7.40
N ALA A 90 -3.11 -2.57 -7.45
CA ALA A 90 -3.57 -3.41 -6.34
C ALA A 90 -2.48 -3.48 -5.25
N ARG A 91 -2.30 -2.41 -4.52
CA ARG A 91 -1.22 -2.18 -3.55
C ARG A 91 -1.53 -2.81 -2.18
N GLY A 92 -0.51 -2.94 -1.34
CA GLY A 92 -0.68 -3.45 0.03
C GLY A 92 -1.33 -2.40 0.95
N LEU A 93 -0.58 -1.35 1.29
CA LEU A 93 -1.04 -0.17 2.02
C LEU A 93 -0.93 1.04 1.10
N ASP A 94 -1.99 1.83 1.02
CA ASP A 94 -2.01 3.03 0.18
C ASP A 94 -2.72 4.20 0.88
N ALA A 95 -2.11 5.39 0.83
CA ALA A 95 -2.64 6.59 1.43
C ALA A 95 -2.65 7.76 0.44
N THR A 96 -3.79 8.43 0.32
CA THR A 96 -3.98 9.56 -0.60
C THR A 96 -4.68 10.73 0.07
N TYR A 97 -4.55 11.93 -0.51
CA TYR A 97 -5.23 13.16 -0.05
C TYR A 97 -5.10 13.43 1.46
N GLY A 98 -3.90 13.21 2.01
CA GLY A 98 -3.63 13.40 3.43
C GLY A 98 -4.05 12.25 4.34
N GLY A 99 -4.43 11.11 3.78
CA GLY A 99 -4.68 9.88 4.54
C GLY A 99 -3.43 9.38 5.27
N TYR A 100 -3.62 8.66 6.36
CA TYR A 100 -2.56 8.17 7.23
C TYR A 100 -2.70 6.68 7.52
N ILE A 101 -1.60 5.95 7.40
CA ILE A 101 -1.51 4.53 7.78
C ILE A 101 -0.26 4.30 8.62
N GLU A 102 -0.42 3.70 9.79
CA GLU A 102 0.67 3.22 10.62
C GLU A 102 0.57 1.71 10.81
N ALA A 103 1.62 0.99 10.43
CA ALA A 103 1.68 -0.46 10.44
C ALA A 103 2.83 -0.95 11.31
N ASP A 104 2.59 -1.96 12.15
CA ASP A 104 3.59 -2.61 12.97
C ASP A 104 3.47 -4.13 12.90
N ASN A 105 4.60 -4.82 12.69
CA ASN A 105 4.64 -6.28 12.57
C ASN A 105 3.64 -6.82 11.51
N VAL A 106 3.69 -6.26 10.30
CA VAL A 106 2.86 -6.74 9.18
C VAL A 106 3.70 -7.50 8.15
N THR A 107 3.10 -8.48 7.52
CA THR A 107 3.66 -9.16 6.35
C THR A 107 2.81 -8.82 5.13
N ILE A 108 3.43 -8.19 4.12
CA ILE A 108 2.74 -7.75 2.90
C ILE A 108 3.34 -8.47 1.69
N LYS A 109 2.49 -9.05 0.86
CA LYS A 109 2.88 -9.65 -0.42
C LYS A 109 1.97 -9.18 -1.55
N THR A 110 2.56 -8.53 -2.57
CA THR A 110 1.86 -8.14 -3.79
C THR A 110 2.37 -8.95 -4.98
N GLN A 111 1.46 -9.40 -5.85
CA GLN A 111 1.80 -10.29 -6.98
C GLN A 111 1.75 -9.60 -8.34
N GLY A 112 0.88 -8.63 -8.48
CA GLY A 112 0.61 -8.00 -9.78
C GLY A 112 1.59 -6.92 -10.17
N GLY A 113 1.57 -6.54 -11.45
CA GLY A 113 2.34 -5.39 -11.95
C GLY A 113 1.77 -4.06 -11.46
N SER A 114 2.64 -3.08 -11.22
CA SER A 114 2.34 -1.75 -10.66
C SER A 114 1.67 -1.80 -9.28
N CYS A 115 2.10 -2.73 -8.42
CA CYS A 115 1.49 -3.00 -7.11
C CYS A 115 2.55 -2.91 -6.01
N ALA A 116 2.83 -1.71 -5.53
CA ALA A 116 3.76 -1.50 -4.42
C ALA A 116 3.26 -2.15 -3.12
N SER A 117 4.17 -2.50 -2.21
CA SER A 117 3.77 -2.90 -0.85
C SER A 117 3.26 -1.72 -0.05
N LEU A 118 3.98 -0.60 -0.08
CA LEU A 118 3.61 0.67 0.55
C LEU A 118 3.54 1.74 -0.52
N ALA A 119 2.45 2.47 -0.57
CA ALA A 119 2.24 3.54 -1.52
C ALA A 119 1.63 4.78 -0.89
N THR A 120 1.98 5.91 -1.45
CA THR A 120 1.19 7.13 -1.39
C THR A 120 0.91 7.57 -2.82
N ASP A 121 -0.24 8.14 -3.06
CA ASP A 121 -0.59 8.65 -4.38
C ASP A 121 -1.21 10.05 -4.25
N ARG A 122 -1.91 10.50 -5.26
CA ARG A 122 -2.42 11.86 -5.44
C ARG A 122 -2.81 12.57 -4.13
N GLY A 123 -2.33 13.82 -3.98
CA GLY A 123 -2.68 14.68 -2.86
C GLY A 123 -1.92 14.37 -1.58
N GLU A 124 -0.79 13.68 -1.72
CA GLU A 124 0.09 13.27 -0.63
C GLU A 124 -0.62 12.42 0.43
N GLY A 125 0.11 11.62 1.14
CA GLY A 125 -0.36 10.81 2.24
C GLY A 125 0.82 10.38 3.09
N THR A 126 0.57 9.70 4.19
CA THR A 126 1.62 9.19 5.07
C THR A 126 1.44 7.71 5.32
N VAL A 127 2.50 6.93 5.09
CA VAL A 127 2.55 5.50 5.43
C VAL A 127 3.79 5.22 6.26
N ILE A 128 3.61 4.65 7.44
CA ILE A 128 4.69 4.24 8.33
C ILE A 128 4.61 2.74 8.54
N ALA A 129 5.72 2.02 8.32
CA ALA A 129 5.77 0.58 8.61
C ALA A 129 7.00 0.25 9.48
N ARG A 130 6.77 -0.50 10.56
CA ARG A 130 7.82 -0.96 11.47
C ARG A 130 7.79 -2.47 11.63
N ASN A 131 8.95 -3.06 11.90
CA ASN A 131 9.10 -4.48 12.26
C ASN A 131 8.44 -5.43 11.24
N SER A 132 8.48 -5.09 9.96
CA SER A 132 7.61 -5.68 8.94
C SER A 132 8.39 -6.43 7.85
N LYS A 133 7.65 -7.24 7.08
CA LYS A 133 8.17 -7.93 5.88
C LYS A 133 7.35 -7.56 4.66
N LEU A 134 8.03 -7.06 3.63
CA LEU A 134 7.40 -6.51 2.43
C LEU A 134 7.95 -7.24 1.18
N GLU A 135 7.10 -7.82 0.38
CA GLU A 135 7.49 -8.51 -0.86
C GLU A 135 6.62 -8.06 -2.02
N THR A 136 7.26 -7.69 -3.13
CA THR A 136 6.58 -7.42 -4.39
C THR A 136 7.12 -8.31 -5.50
N ASN A 137 6.24 -8.89 -6.33
CA ASN A 137 6.61 -9.83 -7.38
C ASN A 137 6.37 -9.33 -8.79
N GLY A 138 5.51 -8.33 -8.95
CA GLY A 138 5.13 -7.84 -10.27
C GLY A 138 6.13 -6.88 -10.89
N SER A 139 6.09 -6.75 -12.21
CA SER A 139 6.87 -5.74 -12.94
C SER A 139 6.41 -4.34 -12.54
N GLY A 140 7.36 -3.42 -12.32
CA GLY A 140 7.07 -2.05 -11.91
C GLY A 140 6.41 -1.95 -10.53
N SER A 141 6.66 -2.90 -9.64
CA SER A 141 6.08 -2.97 -8.30
C SER A 141 7.17 -2.78 -7.25
N PRO A 142 7.50 -1.55 -6.86
CA PRO A 142 8.50 -1.29 -5.83
C PRO A 142 8.00 -1.70 -4.44
N VAL A 143 8.90 -1.87 -3.49
CA VAL A 143 8.53 -1.99 -2.07
C VAL A 143 7.87 -0.70 -1.59
N ILE A 144 8.49 0.44 -1.93
CA ILE A 144 8.02 1.80 -1.59
C ILE A 144 7.79 2.60 -2.88
N TYR A 145 6.57 3.12 -3.06
CA TYR A 145 6.22 4.09 -4.07
C TYR A 145 5.69 5.36 -3.40
N SER A 146 6.50 6.42 -3.38
CA SER A 146 6.19 7.62 -2.62
C SER A 146 5.90 8.82 -3.53
N THR A 147 4.70 9.34 -3.39
CA THR A 147 4.27 10.68 -3.81
C THR A 147 3.77 11.50 -2.61
N GLY A 148 4.29 11.21 -1.41
CA GLY A 148 3.98 11.83 -0.13
C GLY A 148 5.10 11.55 0.87
N ASP A 149 4.77 10.98 2.01
CA ASP A 149 5.72 10.62 3.05
C ASP A 149 5.60 9.14 3.45
N ILE A 150 6.64 8.35 3.14
CA ILE A 150 6.70 6.95 3.54
C ILE A 150 7.94 6.70 4.39
N SER A 151 7.76 6.09 5.56
CA SER A 151 8.88 5.68 6.40
C SER A 151 8.80 4.21 6.80
N ILE A 152 9.97 3.57 6.82
CA ILE A 152 10.12 2.21 7.32
C ILE A 152 11.24 2.12 8.36
N GLU A 153 11.04 1.29 9.37
CA GLU A 153 12.02 1.02 10.41
C GLU A 153 12.03 -0.47 10.76
N ASN A 154 13.23 -1.05 10.97
CA ASN A 154 13.42 -2.46 11.34
C ASN A 154 12.66 -3.42 10.39
N THR A 155 12.67 -3.14 9.10
CA THR A 155 11.81 -3.79 8.10
C THR A 155 12.66 -4.45 7.01
N GLU A 156 12.22 -5.63 6.54
CA GLU A 156 12.80 -6.32 5.40
C GLU A 156 11.90 -6.13 4.17
N GLY A 157 12.47 -5.73 3.04
CA GLY A 157 11.74 -5.52 1.78
C GLY A 157 12.43 -6.16 0.59
N THR A 158 11.66 -6.83 -0.27
CA THR A 158 12.16 -7.43 -1.51
C THR A 158 11.28 -7.04 -2.70
N ALA A 159 11.90 -6.45 -3.72
CA ALA A 159 11.26 -6.16 -5.01
C ALA A 159 11.81 -7.13 -6.07
N ASN A 160 10.99 -8.09 -6.51
CA ASN A 160 11.40 -9.11 -7.47
C ASN A 160 11.27 -8.68 -8.94
N GLY A 161 10.55 -7.61 -9.22
CA GLY A 161 10.30 -7.11 -10.59
C GLY A 161 10.42 -5.59 -10.74
N SER A 162 11.10 -4.90 -9.82
CA SER A 162 11.16 -3.43 -9.82
C SER A 162 12.34 -2.91 -9.00
N GLN A 163 12.47 -1.60 -8.93
CA GLN A 163 13.25 -0.89 -7.94
C GLN A 163 12.70 -1.16 -6.52
N MET A 164 13.54 -1.04 -5.50
CA MET A 164 13.11 -1.13 -4.10
C MET A 164 12.28 0.09 -3.69
N VAL A 165 12.73 1.26 -4.09
CA VAL A 165 12.15 2.55 -3.73
C VAL A 165 12.01 3.42 -4.98
N VAL A 166 10.82 3.98 -5.15
CA VAL A 166 10.52 4.98 -6.17
C VAL A 166 9.93 6.20 -5.47
N ILE A 167 10.49 7.38 -5.74
CA ILE A 167 10.03 8.66 -5.20
C ILE A 167 9.74 9.59 -6.38
N GLU A 168 8.55 10.13 -6.45
CA GLU A 168 8.17 11.11 -7.46
C GLU A 168 8.13 12.53 -6.88
N GLY A 169 8.76 13.48 -7.58
CA GLY A 169 8.73 14.89 -7.21
C GLY A 169 9.48 15.20 -5.91
N LYS A 170 8.92 16.11 -5.11
CA LYS A 170 9.52 16.60 -3.85
C LYS A 170 9.07 15.83 -2.61
N ASN A 171 8.78 14.55 -2.79
CA ASN A 171 8.27 13.68 -1.75
C ASN A 171 9.38 12.91 -1.04
N THR A 172 9.05 12.15 -0.02
CA THR A 172 10.05 11.53 0.85
C THR A 172 9.88 10.03 1.01
N ALA A 173 10.99 9.35 1.20
CA ALA A 173 11.04 7.99 1.71
C ALA A 173 12.17 7.89 2.75
N THR A 174 11.85 7.49 3.98
CA THR A 174 12.82 7.31 5.06
C THR A 174 12.98 5.82 5.35
N VAL A 175 14.22 5.36 5.33
CA VAL A 175 14.58 3.95 5.57
C VAL A 175 15.56 3.87 6.74
N THR A 176 15.16 3.27 7.85
CA THR A 176 15.96 3.18 9.07
C THR A 176 16.10 1.72 9.51
N ASN A 177 17.32 1.29 9.83
CA ASN A 177 17.63 -0.06 10.34
C ASN A 177 16.98 -1.20 9.54
N SER A 178 16.86 -1.03 8.23
CA SER A 178 16.08 -1.91 7.36
C SER A 178 16.95 -2.49 6.24
N THR A 179 16.53 -3.64 5.71
CA THR A 179 17.17 -4.28 4.56
C THR A 179 16.23 -4.28 3.38
N LEU A 180 16.64 -3.66 2.28
CA LEU A 180 15.88 -3.66 1.02
C LEU A 180 16.69 -4.37 -0.07
N THR A 181 16.03 -5.24 -0.82
CA THR A 181 16.64 -6.00 -1.92
C THR A 181 15.81 -5.84 -3.19
N ALA A 182 16.47 -5.50 -4.31
CA ALA A 182 15.88 -5.56 -5.64
C ALA A 182 16.56 -6.68 -6.43
N SER A 183 15.77 -7.60 -6.96
CA SER A 183 16.25 -8.67 -7.83
C SER A 183 15.68 -8.58 -9.25
N GLY A 184 14.78 -7.64 -9.49
CA GLY A 184 14.16 -7.42 -10.79
C GLY A 184 15.08 -6.72 -11.78
N THR A 185 14.93 -7.08 -13.04
CA THR A 185 15.60 -6.44 -14.19
C THR A 185 14.66 -5.50 -14.93
N GLY A 186 13.55 -5.12 -14.30
CA GLY A 186 12.50 -4.36 -14.93
C GLY A 186 12.93 -2.93 -15.25
N ASN A 187 12.81 -2.58 -16.52
CA ASN A 187 12.88 -1.21 -17.02
C ASN A 187 11.48 -0.59 -17.00
N ARG A 188 11.36 0.62 -16.50
CA ARG A 188 10.21 1.45 -16.79
C ARG A 188 10.65 2.54 -17.79
N GLY A 189 10.40 2.30 -19.07
CA GLY A 189 10.87 3.19 -20.14
C GLY A 189 12.40 3.21 -20.26
N ASP A 190 12.97 4.37 -20.49
CA ASP A 190 14.43 4.57 -20.67
C ASP A 190 15.19 4.73 -19.35
N THR A 191 14.57 4.44 -18.20
CA THR A 191 15.26 4.54 -16.91
C THR A 191 16.12 3.33 -16.65
N ASP A 192 17.36 3.58 -16.27
CA ASP A 192 18.31 2.55 -15.90
C ASP A 192 17.80 1.72 -14.71
N GLN A 193 18.32 0.50 -14.63
CA GLN A 193 18.03 -0.44 -13.55
C GLN A 193 18.67 0.05 -12.26
N ALA A 194 18.01 0.95 -11.57
CA ALA A 194 18.45 1.45 -10.28
C ALA A 194 17.72 0.73 -9.14
N GLY A 195 18.40 0.51 -8.03
CA GLY A 195 17.78 -0.01 -6.83
C GLY A 195 16.80 1.01 -6.20
N ILE A 196 17.14 2.30 -6.32
CA ILE A 196 16.33 3.45 -5.88
C ILE A 196 16.20 4.42 -7.06
N MET A 197 14.99 4.89 -7.32
CA MET A 197 14.70 5.86 -8.37
C MET A 197 14.00 7.08 -7.77
N ILE A 198 14.48 8.27 -8.14
CA ILE A 198 13.91 9.56 -7.74
C ILE A 198 13.76 10.38 -9.03
N TYR A 199 12.57 10.91 -9.35
CA TYR A 199 12.33 11.69 -10.57
C TYR A 199 11.19 12.70 -10.44
#